data_f81e9d6e910704db04e190e02e04c394
#
_entry.id   f81e9d6e910704db04e190e02e04c394
#
_cell.length_a   1.000
_cell.length_b   1.000
_cell.length_c   1.000
_cell.angle_alpha   90.00
_cell.angle_beta   90.00
_cell.angle_gamma   90.00
#
_symmetry.space_group_name_H-M   'P 1'
#
loop_
_entity.id
_entity.type
_entity.pdbx_description
1 polymer ?
#
loop_
_entity_poly.entity_id
_entity_poly.type
_entity_poly.pdbx_seq_one_letter_code
_entity_poly.pdbx_strand_id
1 'polypeptide(L)'
;MKKVVLAGGTGFVGQDFAPRFKKLGYDVRVVSRQSGHIAWEDRTAIIEALEGAEMLINLAGKSVNCRYTDENRKIIMDSRTETTHILGEAVLSCVHPPNLWINSSTATIYRHAEDRPMTEQDGEIGSGFSVEVAKAWEQAFFGFKLPSTRQIALRIAIVLGEGGVMEPLTNLVRFGLGGAQGAGTQKFSWIHIEDLFRMVMFVHEHPELEGVYNASSPHPVTNSELMASLRKQMNVRIGLPSPRWMLELGAIFIRTETELVLKSRWVVPDRMEKAGFTFTYASLDTALADLFKPKNG
;
A
#
# COMPACT_ATOMS: atom_id res chain seq x y z
N MET A 1 25.64 -3.00 -12.76
CA MET A 1 24.53 -2.03 -12.58
C MET A 1 23.60 -2.63 -11.55
N LYS A 2 23.17 -1.87 -10.54
CA LYS A 2 22.22 -2.34 -9.53
C LYS A 2 20.90 -2.69 -10.20
N LYS A 3 20.28 -3.81 -9.84
CA LYS A 3 19.02 -4.28 -10.43
C LYS A 3 17.92 -4.35 -9.39
N VAL A 4 16.71 -3.89 -9.76
CA VAL A 4 15.50 -4.03 -8.94
C VAL A 4 14.39 -4.65 -9.79
N VAL A 5 13.67 -5.61 -9.20
CA VAL A 5 12.51 -6.24 -9.83
C VAL A 5 11.24 -5.73 -9.14
N LEU A 6 10.34 -5.12 -9.91
CA LEU A 6 9.03 -4.64 -9.45
C LEU A 6 7.93 -5.58 -9.95
N ALA A 7 7.50 -6.49 -9.13
CA ALA A 7 6.37 -7.34 -9.42
C ALA A 7 5.06 -6.56 -9.18
N GLY A 8 4.20 -6.46 -10.19
CA GLY A 8 3.05 -5.55 -10.18
C GLY A 8 3.42 -4.07 -10.41
N GLY A 9 4.59 -3.80 -11.01
CA GLY A 9 5.15 -2.46 -11.20
C GLY A 9 4.34 -1.52 -12.11
N THR A 10 3.28 -2.01 -12.77
CA THR A 10 2.35 -1.19 -13.57
C THR A 10 1.16 -0.63 -12.75
N GLY A 11 1.06 -0.98 -11.46
CA GLY A 11 0.08 -0.41 -10.54
C GLY A 11 0.47 0.98 -10.03
N PHE A 12 -0.42 1.58 -9.23
CA PHE A 12 -0.27 2.96 -8.70
C PHE A 12 1.10 3.21 -8.05
N VAL A 13 1.50 2.39 -7.08
CA VAL A 13 2.80 2.54 -6.40
C VAL A 13 3.97 2.24 -7.35
N GLY A 14 3.83 1.21 -8.19
CA GLY A 14 4.90 0.80 -9.10
C GLY A 14 5.19 1.83 -10.19
N GLN A 15 4.17 2.53 -10.68
CA GLN A 15 4.34 3.63 -11.66
C GLN A 15 5.10 4.82 -11.08
N ASP A 16 4.99 5.08 -9.78
CA ASP A 16 5.79 6.08 -9.08
C ASP A 16 7.21 5.57 -8.82
N PHE A 17 7.38 4.33 -8.37
CA PHE A 17 8.67 3.76 -7.99
C PHE A 17 9.61 3.51 -9.17
N ALA A 18 9.10 3.02 -10.30
CA ALA A 18 9.92 2.65 -11.45
C ALA A 18 10.78 3.83 -11.98
N PRO A 19 10.25 5.04 -12.23
CA PRO A 19 11.08 6.17 -12.65
C PRO A 19 12.05 6.64 -11.57
N ARG A 20 11.71 6.53 -10.28
CA ARG A 20 12.62 6.89 -9.19
C ARG A 20 13.82 5.94 -9.12
N PHE A 21 13.60 4.64 -9.21
CA PHE A 21 14.70 3.66 -9.28
C PHE A 21 15.59 3.87 -10.51
N LYS A 22 14.99 4.17 -11.68
CA LYS A 22 15.77 4.52 -12.88
C LYS A 22 16.64 5.75 -12.67
N LYS A 23 16.09 6.79 -12.02
CA LYS A 23 16.83 8.02 -11.68
C LYS A 23 17.99 7.74 -10.71
N LEU A 24 17.87 6.74 -9.83
CA LEU A 24 18.93 6.28 -8.94
C LEU A 24 19.93 5.33 -9.63
N GLY A 25 19.81 5.09 -10.94
CA GLY A 25 20.74 4.27 -11.72
C GLY A 25 20.46 2.77 -11.66
N TYR A 26 19.29 2.33 -11.21
CA TYR A 26 18.91 0.92 -11.21
C TYR A 26 18.45 0.46 -12.61
N ASP A 27 18.81 -0.77 -12.98
CA ASP A 27 18.12 -1.54 -14.01
C ASP A 27 16.79 -2.02 -13.43
N VAL A 28 15.67 -1.44 -13.90
CA VAL A 28 14.34 -1.74 -13.40
C VAL A 28 13.67 -2.77 -14.28
N ARG A 29 13.42 -3.97 -13.73
CA ARG A 29 12.67 -5.04 -14.38
C ARG A 29 11.25 -5.07 -13.80
N VAL A 30 10.25 -5.15 -14.67
CA VAL A 30 8.84 -5.15 -14.24
C VAL A 30 8.18 -6.46 -14.62
N VAL A 31 7.57 -7.14 -13.64
CA VAL A 31 6.69 -8.29 -13.87
C VAL A 31 5.24 -7.81 -13.82
N SER A 32 4.49 -8.01 -14.90
CA SER A 32 3.13 -7.49 -15.02
C SER A 32 2.31 -8.30 -16.03
N ARG A 33 0.97 -8.15 -15.95
CA ARG A 33 0.03 -8.65 -16.96
C ARG A 33 -0.04 -7.76 -18.21
N GLN A 34 0.54 -6.55 -18.16
CA GLN A 34 0.55 -5.65 -19.30
C GLN A 34 1.66 -6.04 -20.29
N SER A 35 1.38 -5.88 -21.58
CA SER A 35 2.36 -6.12 -22.65
C SER A 35 3.58 -5.21 -22.49
N GLY A 36 4.73 -5.68 -22.99
CA GLY A 36 6.00 -4.94 -22.87
C GLY A 36 6.73 -5.12 -21.55
N HIS A 37 6.22 -5.97 -20.65
CA HIS A 37 6.83 -6.37 -19.40
C HIS A 37 6.97 -7.89 -19.31
N ILE A 38 7.66 -8.39 -18.29
CA ILE A 38 7.78 -9.83 -18.03
C ILE A 38 6.42 -10.37 -17.62
N ALA A 39 5.92 -11.34 -18.35
CA ALA A 39 4.64 -11.99 -18.05
C ALA A 39 4.75 -12.93 -16.84
N TRP A 40 3.66 -13.08 -16.08
CA TRP A 40 3.63 -13.98 -14.91
C TRP A 40 3.81 -15.46 -15.26
N GLU A 41 3.45 -15.82 -16.46
CA GLU A 41 3.54 -17.18 -17.01
C GLU A 41 4.98 -17.53 -17.46
N ASP A 42 5.80 -16.52 -17.73
CA ASP A 42 7.20 -16.68 -18.15
C ASP A 42 8.14 -16.84 -16.95
N ARG A 43 8.13 -18.05 -16.39
CA ARG A 43 8.97 -18.40 -15.23
C ARG A 43 10.46 -18.19 -15.49
N THR A 44 10.91 -18.49 -16.69
CA THR A 44 12.33 -18.32 -17.07
C THR A 44 12.73 -16.86 -17.04
N ALA A 45 11.97 -15.98 -17.68
CA ALA A 45 12.25 -14.54 -17.67
C ALA A 45 12.16 -13.93 -16.26
N ILE A 46 11.26 -14.44 -15.38
CA ILE A 46 11.20 -14.01 -13.98
C ILE A 46 12.49 -14.38 -13.24
N ILE A 47 12.95 -15.63 -13.37
CA ILE A 47 14.21 -16.09 -12.74
C ILE A 47 15.39 -15.27 -13.26
N GLU A 48 15.53 -15.06 -14.56
CA GLU A 48 16.58 -14.23 -15.17
C GLU A 48 16.56 -12.77 -14.65
N ALA A 49 15.37 -12.22 -14.45
CA ALA A 49 15.23 -10.88 -13.89
C ALA A 49 15.67 -10.82 -12.41
N LEU A 50 15.38 -11.87 -11.64
CA LEU A 50 15.73 -11.96 -10.22
C LEU A 50 17.19 -12.30 -9.99
N GLU A 51 17.83 -13.05 -10.90
CA GLU A 51 19.23 -13.46 -10.79
C GLU A 51 20.15 -12.24 -10.59
N GLY A 52 20.82 -12.15 -9.45
CA GLY A 52 21.71 -11.06 -9.07
C GLY A 52 21.02 -9.70 -8.86
N ALA A 53 19.71 -9.67 -8.62
CA ALA A 53 19.02 -8.45 -8.26
C ALA A 53 19.34 -8.02 -6.82
N GLU A 54 19.42 -6.71 -6.56
CA GLU A 54 19.55 -6.23 -5.18
C GLU A 54 18.24 -6.35 -4.41
N MET A 55 17.13 -6.05 -5.10
CA MET A 55 15.79 -6.05 -4.50
C MET A 55 14.75 -6.69 -5.40
N LEU A 56 13.85 -7.44 -4.80
CA LEU A 56 12.54 -7.79 -5.31
C LEU A 56 11.48 -7.04 -4.50
N ILE A 57 10.64 -6.26 -5.16
CA ILE A 57 9.52 -5.54 -4.53
C ILE A 57 8.22 -6.07 -5.12
N ASN A 58 7.43 -6.78 -4.31
CA ASN A 58 6.14 -7.32 -4.73
C ASN A 58 5.01 -6.34 -4.37
N LEU A 59 4.45 -5.73 -5.39
CA LEU A 59 3.30 -4.82 -5.33
C LEU A 59 2.07 -5.46 -6.02
N ALA A 60 2.15 -6.73 -6.39
CA ALA A 60 1.11 -7.40 -7.15
C ALA A 60 -0.15 -7.62 -6.32
N GLY A 61 -1.29 -7.33 -6.91
CA GLY A 61 -2.59 -7.56 -6.32
C GLY A 61 -3.71 -6.89 -7.11
N LYS A 62 -4.84 -7.58 -7.23
CA LYS A 62 -6.07 -6.99 -7.75
C LYS A 62 -6.53 -5.85 -6.84
N SER A 63 -6.97 -4.73 -7.41
CA SER A 63 -7.60 -3.65 -6.64
C SER A 63 -8.78 -4.19 -5.82
N VAL A 64 -8.85 -3.79 -4.55
CA VAL A 64 -9.96 -4.09 -3.63
C VAL A 64 -11.15 -3.14 -3.83
N ASN A 65 -11.02 -2.14 -4.70
CA ASN A 65 -12.10 -1.23 -5.04
C ASN A 65 -13.09 -1.90 -6.00
N CYS A 66 -13.81 -2.88 -5.52
CA CYS A 66 -14.86 -3.63 -6.22
C CYS A 66 -15.81 -4.27 -5.21
N ARG A 67 -16.98 -4.73 -5.66
CA ARG A 67 -17.87 -5.53 -4.80
C ARG A 67 -17.24 -6.89 -4.51
N TYR A 68 -17.37 -7.35 -3.27
CA TYR A 68 -16.81 -8.63 -2.82
C TYR A 68 -17.75 -9.79 -3.13
N THR A 69 -18.04 -9.98 -4.43
CA THR A 69 -18.65 -11.23 -4.93
C THR A 69 -17.67 -12.39 -4.75
N ASP A 70 -18.15 -13.62 -4.77
CA ASP A 70 -17.29 -14.80 -4.61
C ASP A 70 -16.19 -14.85 -5.67
N GLU A 71 -16.49 -14.47 -6.92
CA GLU A 71 -15.51 -14.33 -7.99
C GLU A 71 -14.45 -13.27 -7.66
N ASN A 72 -14.86 -12.06 -7.28
CA ASN A 72 -13.92 -11.00 -6.92
C ASN A 72 -13.10 -11.36 -5.68
N ARG A 73 -13.70 -12.00 -4.67
CA ARG A 73 -12.98 -12.51 -3.49
C ARG A 73 -11.88 -13.48 -3.90
N LYS A 74 -12.21 -14.44 -4.77
CA LYS A 74 -11.22 -15.39 -5.29
C LYS A 74 -10.09 -14.67 -6.03
N ILE A 75 -10.41 -13.79 -6.98
CA ILE A 75 -9.39 -13.04 -7.74
C ILE A 75 -8.51 -12.17 -6.83
N ILE A 76 -9.10 -11.51 -5.81
CA ILE A 76 -8.34 -10.69 -4.85
C ILE A 76 -7.36 -11.57 -4.06
N MET A 77 -7.78 -12.73 -3.59
CA MET A 77 -6.97 -13.71 -2.86
C MET A 77 -5.85 -14.24 -3.77
N ASP A 78 -6.20 -14.84 -4.88
CA ASP A 78 -5.28 -15.53 -5.80
C ASP A 78 -4.23 -14.55 -6.37
N SER A 79 -4.64 -13.34 -6.75
CA SER A 79 -3.71 -12.33 -7.28
C SER A 79 -2.62 -11.91 -6.29
N ARG A 80 -2.72 -12.30 -5.03
CA ARG A 80 -1.71 -12.07 -3.98
C ARG A 80 -0.96 -13.34 -3.62
N THR A 81 -1.67 -14.40 -3.32
CA THR A 81 -1.07 -15.66 -2.89
C THR A 81 -0.34 -16.35 -4.03
N GLU A 82 -0.96 -16.52 -5.21
CA GLU A 82 -0.35 -17.17 -6.37
C GLU A 82 0.87 -16.40 -6.89
N THR A 83 0.76 -15.06 -7.02
CA THR A 83 1.90 -14.26 -7.46
C THR A 83 3.06 -14.32 -6.47
N THR A 84 2.77 -14.38 -5.16
CA THR A 84 3.79 -14.54 -4.13
C THR A 84 4.46 -15.91 -4.21
N HIS A 85 3.69 -16.98 -4.47
CA HIS A 85 4.25 -18.32 -4.69
C HIS A 85 5.13 -18.36 -5.94
N ILE A 86 4.69 -17.76 -7.05
CA ILE A 86 5.48 -17.65 -8.28
C ILE A 86 6.83 -17.01 -8.01
N LEU A 87 6.84 -15.89 -7.29
CA LEU A 87 8.08 -15.18 -6.95
C LEU A 87 8.97 -15.98 -6.01
N GLY A 88 8.39 -16.62 -4.99
CA GLY A 88 9.15 -17.43 -4.04
C GLY A 88 9.84 -18.64 -4.69
N GLU A 89 9.14 -19.35 -5.57
CA GLU A 89 9.71 -20.45 -6.36
C GLU A 89 10.82 -19.93 -7.30
N ALA A 90 10.62 -18.77 -7.91
CA ALA A 90 11.65 -18.16 -8.77
C ALA A 90 12.88 -17.73 -7.98
N VAL A 91 12.72 -17.13 -6.79
CA VAL A 91 13.86 -16.79 -5.89
C VAL A 91 14.63 -18.04 -5.48
N LEU A 92 13.95 -19.15 -5.14
CA LEU A 92 14.59 -20.43 -4.82
C LEU A 92 15.35 -21.04 -5.99
N SER A 93 14.96 -20.71 -7.22
CA SER A 93 15.59 -21.22 -8.45
C SER A 93 16.81 -20.39 -8.90
N CYS A 94 17.05 -19.23 -8.30
CA CYS A 94 18.22 -18.41 -8.60
C CYS A 94 19.49 -18.99 -8.00
N VAL A 95 20.61 -18.86 -8.71
CA VAL A 95 21.97 -19.14 -8.19
C VAL A 95 22.40 -18.01 -7.27
N HIS A 96 22.11 -16.77 -7.66
CA HIS A 96 22.36 -15.55 -6.88
C HIS A 96 21.03 -14.82 -6.66
N PRO A 97 20.22 -15.25 -5.67
CA PRO A 97 18.90 -14.66 -5.43
C PRO A 97 19.01 -13.20 -4.96
N PRO A 98 17.92 -12.43 -5.03
CA PRO A 98 17.89 -11.06 -4.50
C PRO A 98 18.27 -11.00 -3.03
N ASN A 99 19.07 -9.99 -2.62
CA ASN A 99 19.44 -9.80 -1.22
C ASN A 99 18.25 -9.46 -0.32
N LEU A 100 17.26 -8.80 -0.90
CA LEU A 100 16.06 -8.31 -0.19
C LEU A 100 14.81 -8.57 -1.00
N TRP A 101 13.81 -9.19 -0.37
CA TRP A 101 12.44 -9.24 -0.89
C TRP A 101 11.51 -8.44 0.02
N ILE A 102 11.00 -7.33 -0.51
CA ILE A 102 9.95 -6.54 0.13
C ILE A 102 8.61 -6.98 -0.47
N ASN A 103 7.71 -7.47 0.39
CA ASN A 103 6.37 -7.84 0.00
C ASN A 103 5.36 -6.83 0.55
N SER A 104 4.47 -6.33 -0.31
CA SER A 104 3.34 -5.56 0.18
C SER A 104 2.45 -6.44 1.05
N SER A 105 1.96 -5.87 2.12
CA SER A 105 0.85 -6.33 2.93
C SER A 105 -0.07 -5.14 3.18
N THR A 106 -0.97 -5.20 4.12
CA THR A 106 -1.94 -4.13 4.34
C THR A 106 -2.18 -3.86 5.82
N ALA A 107 -2.22 -2.59 6.19
CA ALA A 107 -2.64 -2.15 7.52
C ALA A 107 -4.11 -2.55 7.86
N THR A 108 -4.89 -2.97 6.85
CA THR A 108 -6.26 -3.50 7.04
C THR A 108 -6.29 -4.82 7.82
N ILE A 109 -5.14 -5.49 7.98
CA ILE A 109 -5.02 -6.72 8.79
C ILE A 109 -5.44 -6.51 10.25
N TYR A 110 -5.25 -5.29 10.77
CA TYR A 110 -5.63 -4.96 12.13
C TYR A 110 -7.15 -4.81 12.28
N ARG A 111 -7.64 -5.00 13.52
CA ARG A 111 -9.05 -4.78 13.84
C ARG A 111 -9.48 -3.33 13.63
N HIS A 112 -10.77 -3.09 13.65
CA HIS A 112 -11.31 -1.76 13.82
C HIS A 112 -10.87 -1.19 15.19
N ALA A 113 -10.26 -0.02 15.21
CA ALA A 113 -9.68 0.57 16.42
C ALA A 113 -10.02 2.06 16.53
N GLU A 114 -10.63 2.43 17.64
CA GLU A 114 -10.88 3.83 18.07
C GLU A 114 -10.37 4.08 19.49
N ASP A 115 -9.94 3.02 20.18
CA ASP A 115 -9.49 2.98 21.57
C ASP A 115 -7.98 3.19 21.71
N ARG A 116 -7.18 2.57 20.84
CA ARG A 116 -5.71 2.68 20.85
C ARG A 116 -5.09 2.44 19.47
N PRO A 117 -3.87 2.95 19.23
CA PRO A 117 -3.15 2.65 18.00
C PRO A 117 -2.72 1.17 17.92
N MET A 118 -2.66 0.64 16.69
CA MET A 118 -2.10 -0.67 16.38
C MET A 118 -0.65 -0.52 15.94
N THR A 119 0.25 -1.14 16.67
CA THR A 119 1.68 -1.27 16.33
C THR A 119 1.95 -2.65 15.74
N GLU A 120 3.18 -2.90 15.29
CA GLU A 120 3.59 -4.22 14.84
C GLU A 120 3.64 -5.26 15.97
N GLN A 121 3.96 -4.82 17.19
CA GLN A 121 4.10 -5.67 18.37
C GLN A 121 2.77 -5.93 19.07
N ASP A 122 2.00 -4.87 19.32
CA ASP A 122 0.80 -4.93 20.19
C ASP A 122 -0.51 -4.80 19.38
N GLY A 123 -0.42 -4.74 18.05
CA GLY A 123 -1.57 -4.59 17.17
C GLY A 123 -2.39 -5.87 17.11
N GLU A 124 -3.68 -5.76 17.40
CA GLU A 124 -4.62 -6.89 17.35
C GLU A 124 -5.07 -7.15 15.91
N ILE A 125 -4.90 -8.38 15.47
CA ILE A 125 -5.38 -8.84 14.15
C ILE A 125 -6.91 -8.88 14.17
N GLY A 126 -7.51 -8.34 13.12
CA GLY A 126 -8.96 -8.28 12.97
C GLY A 126 -9.58 -9.57 12.43
N SER A 127 -10.78 -9.42 11.88
CA SER A 127 -11.55 -10.49 11.23
C SER A 127 -12.20 -9.99 9.94
N GLY A 128 -12.73 -10.91 9.14
CA GLY A 128 -13.40 -10.65 7.88
C GLY A 128 -12.48 -10.81 6.67
N PHE A 129 -13.08 -10.71 5.48
CA PHE A 129 -12.45 -11.08 4.22
C PHE A 129 -11.12 -10.34 3.96
N SER A 130 -11.08 -9.03 4.15
CA SER A 130 -9.85 -8.24 3.93
C SER A 130 -8.71 -8.66 4.85
N VAL A 131 -9.04 -9.11 6.07
CA VAL A 131 -8.06 -9.63 7.04
C VAL A 131 -7.59 -11.03 6.65
N GLU A 132 -8.50 -11.89 6.18
CA GLU A 132 -8.16 -13.22 5.69
C GLU A 132 -7.21 -13.15 4.50
N VAL A 133 -7.46 -12.23 3.56
CA VAL A 133 -6.55 -11.96 2.44
C VAL A 133 -5.18 -11.53 2.92
N ALA A 134 -5.11 -10.60 3.88
CA ALA A 134 -3.84 -10.13 4.41
C ALA A 134 -3.04 -11.24 5.11
N LYS A 135 -3.71 -12.07 5.92
CA LYS A 135 -3.11 -13.23 6.60
C LYS A 135 -2.58 -14.25 5.60
N ALA A 136 -3.39 -14.63 4.60
CA ALA A 136 -2.97 -15.58 3.57
C ALA A 136 -1.78 -15.05 2.76
N TRP A 137 -1.76 -13.75 2.49
CA TRP A 137 -0.66 -13.11 1.78
C TRP A 137 0.65 -13.14 2.58
N GLU A 138 0.61 -12.75 3.85
CA GLU A 138 1.78 -12.83 4.74
C GLU A 138 2.22 -14.29 4.97
N GLN A 139 1.29 -15.22 5.10
CA GLN A 139 1.58 -16.65 5.22
C GLN A 139 2.27 -17.21 3.96
N ALA A 140 1.78 -16.87 2.76
CA ALA A 140 2.41 -17.27 1.50
C ALA A 140 3.84 -16.71 1.39
N PHE A 141 4.04 -15.46 1.83
CA PHE A 141 5.34 -14.80 1.78
C PHE A 141 6.35 -15.39 2.76
N PHE A 142 6.01 -15.48 4.04
CA PHE A 142 6.91 -16.00 5.09
C PHE A 142 6.99 -17.54 5.10
N GLY A 143 6.17 -18.23 4.31
CA GLY A 143 6.25 -19.69 4.14
C GLY A 143 7.51 -20.16 3.42
N PHE A 144 8.18 -19.27 2.67
CA PHE A 144 9.45 -19.58 2.02
C PHE A 144 10.62 -19.42 2.99
N LYS A 145 11.49 -20.43 3.05
CA LYS A 145 12.78 -20.36 3.75
C LYS A 145 13.85 -19.92 2.75
N LEU A 146 14.27 -18.68 2.84
CA LEU A 146 15.19 -18.03 1.89
C LEU A 146 16.45 -17.57 2.64
N PRO A 147 17.45 -18.45 2.84
CA PRO A 147 18.61 -18.14 3.68
C PRO A 147 19.50 -17.00 3.14
N SER A 148 19.42 -16.74 1.82
CA SER A 148 20.19 -15.69 1.16
C SER A 148 19.36 -14.46 0.78
N THR A 149 18.07 -14.44 1.13
CA THR A 149 17.16 -13.34 0.80
C THR A 149 16.42 -12.89 2.07
N ARG A 150 16.70 -11.69 2.51
CA ARG A 150 16.01 -11.07 3.64
C ARG A 150 14.56 -10.73 3.26
N GLN A 151 13.62 -11.03 4.14
CA GLN A 151 12.19 -10.89 3.89
C GLN A 151 11.58 -9.78 4.75
N ILE A 152 10.95 -8.79 4.11
CA ILE A 152 10.23 -7.69 4.78
C ILE A 152 8.82 -7.59 4.23
N ALA A 153 7.82 -7.68 5.10
CA ALA A 153 6.43 -7.36 4.78
C ALA A 153 6.09 -5.93 5.22
N LEU A 154 5.68 -5.09 4.29
CA LEU A 154 5.19 -3.75 4.59
C LEU A 154 3.65 -3.78 4.69
N ARG A 155 3.11 -3.62 5.89
CA ARG A 155 1.67 -3.40 6.12
C ARG A 155 1.33 -1.96 5.75
N ILE A 156 1.06 -1.76 4.46
CA ILE A 156 0.87 -0.44 3.89
C ILE A 156 -0.50 0.10 4.27
N ALA A 157 -0.52 1.31 4.85
CA ALA A 157 -1.71 2.12 5.05
C ALA A 157 -2.21 2.72 3.72
N ILE A 158 -3.16 3.64 3.76
CA ILE A 158 -3.66 4.27 2.54
C ILE A 158 -2.58 5.19 1.98
N VAL A 159 -2.12 4.89 0.77
CA VAL A 159 -1.07 5.66 0.11
C VAL A 159 -1.67 6.92 -0.52
N LEU A 160 -1.18 8.07 -0.08
CA LEU A 160 -1.49 9.38 -0.66
C LEU A 160 -0.45 9.71 -1.74
N GLY A 161 -0.92 9.91 -2.95
CA GLY A 161 -0.12 10.22 -4.13
C GLY A 161 -1.01 10.72 -5.26
N GLU A 162 -0.44 10.99 -6.43
CA GLU A 162 -1.23 11.41 -7.59
C GLU A 162 -2.10 10.26 -8.12
N GLY A 163 -3.41 10.40 -8.06
CA GLY A 163 -4.36 9.32 -8.38
C GLY A 163 -4.73 8.47 -7.15
N GLY A 164 -4.98 7.19 -7.36
CA GLY A 164 -5.34 6.26 -6.28
C GLY A 164 -6.55 6.74 -5.47
N VAL A 165 -6.44 6.73 -4.14
CA VAL A 165 -7.52 7.17 -3.24
C VAL A 165 -7.79 8.68 -3.30
N MET A 166 -6.81 9.49 -3.74
CA MET A 166 -6.99 10.94 -3.80
C MET A 166 -8.03 11.35 -4.84
N GLU A 167 -8.17 10.60 -5.92
CA GLU A 167 -9.15 10.90 -6.97
C GLU A 167 -10.60 10.85 -6.47
N PRO A 168 -11.11 9.73 -5.88
CA PRO A 168 -12.47 9.72 -5.34
C PRO A 168 -12.65 10.71 -4.19
N LEU A 169 -11.66 10.92 -3.32
CA LEU A 169 -11.77 11.88 -2.22
C LEU A 169 -11.89 13.33 -2.72
N THR A 170 -11.08 13.74 -3.68
CA THR A 170 -11.16 15.07 -4.29
C THR A 170 -12.45 15.28 -5.07
N ASN A 171 -12.95 14.24 -5.73
CA ASN A 171 -14.24 14.29 -6.41
C ASN A 171 -15.40 14.53 -5.42
N LEU A 172 -15.42 13.84 -4.27
CA LEU A 172 -16.39 14.12 -3.22
C LEU A 172 -16.39 15.61 -2.80
N VAL A 173 -15.19 16.16 -2.60
CA VAL A 173 -15.04 17.59 -2.25
C VAL A 173 -15.57 18.49 -3.37
N ARG A 174 -15.24 18.22 -4.64
CA ARG A 174 -15.69 18.99 -5.81
C ARG A 174 -17.21 19.00 -5.96
N PHE A 175 -17.86 17.88 -5.64
CA PHE A 175 -19.32 17.76 -5.71
C PHE A 175 -20.05 18.23 -4.44
N GLY A 176 -19.34 18.88 -3.52
CA GLY A 176 -19.96 19.40 -2.28
C GLY A 176 -20.20 18.36 -1.19
N LEU A 177 -19.80 17.10 -1.41
CA LEU A 177 -19.92 15.97 -0.47
C LEU A 177 -18.66 15.79 0.38
N GLY A 178 -17.88 16.85 0.51
CA GLY A 178 -16.61 16.86 1.25
C GLY A 178 -16.75 16.98 2.77
N GLY A 179 -17.91 16.70 3.36
CA GLY A 179 -18.09 16.61 4.81
C GLY A 179 -17.66 15.27 5.40
N ALA A 180 -17.90 15.08 6.69
CA ALA A 180 -17.62 13.83 7.37
C ALA A 180 -18.35 12.66 6.70
N GLN A 181 -17.66 11.54 6.54
CA GLN A 181 -18.21 10.29 6.01
C GLN A 181 -18.57 9.35 7.18
N GLY A 182 -19.82 8.92 7.26
CA GLY A 182 -20.29 8.15 8.41
C GLY A 182 -20.25 8.99 9.69
N ALA A 183 -19.70 8.45 10.78
CA ALA A 183 -19.52 9.16 12.04
C ALA A 183 -18.42 10.24 11.96
N GLY A 184 -17.46 10.09 11.06
CA GLY A 184 -16.32 10.99 10.92
C GLY A 184 -15.22 10.84 11.98
N THR A 185 -15.47 10.03 13.03
CA THR A 185 -14.52 9.75 14.13
C THR A 185 -13.52 8.65 13.79
N GLN A 186 -13.87 7.81 12.81
CA GLN A 186 -13.01 6.70 12.40
C GLN A 186 -11.63 7.20 11.98
N LYS A 187 -10.59 6.53 12.47
CA LYS A 187 -9.20 6.86 12.16
C LYS A 187 -8.84 6.44 10.75
N PHE A 188 -8.10 7.30 10.10
CA PHE A 188 -7.57 7.16 8.76
C PHE A 188 -6.04 7.14 8.85
N SER A 189 -5.46 5.94 8.79
CA SER A 189 -4.01 5.79 8.66
C SER A 189 -3.61 5.90 7.19
N TRP A 190 -2.59 6.67 6.95
CA TRP A 190 -2.12 7.02 5.61
C TRP A 190 -0.59 7.06 5.56
N ILE A 191 -0.03 7.06 4.38
CA ILE A 191 1.38 7.33 4.12
C ILE A 191 1.51 8.12 2.81
N HIS A 192 2.41 9.11 2.77
CA HIS A 192 2.74 9.78 1.52
C HIS A 192 3.59 8.85 0.63
N ILE A 193 3.36 8.87 -0.68
CA ILE A 193 4.07 8.01 -1.65
C ILE A 193 5.59 8.19 -1.60
N GLU A 194 6.07 9.42 -1.34
CA GLU A 194 7.48 9.72 -1.12
C GLU A 194 8.03 9.00 0.10
N ASP A 195 7.34 9.06 1.24
CA ASP A 195 7.80 8.39 2.46
C ASP A 195 7.72 6.87 2.32
N LEU A 196 6.77 6.34 1.55
CA LEU A 196 6.73 4.91 1.23
C LEU A 196 7.98 4.49 0.41
N PHE A 197 8.36 5.28 -0.59
CA PHE A 197 9.57 5.03 -1.36
C PHE A 197 10.84 5.13 -0.48
N ARG A 198 10.94 6.18 0.33
CA ARG A 198 12.04 6.37 1.28
C ARG A 198 12.14 5.23 2.30
N MET A 199 10.99 4.71 2.75
CA MET A 199 10.94 3.56 3.66
C MET A 199 11.49 2.30 2.98
N VAL A 200 11.17 2.06 1.70
CA VAL A 200 11.75 0.97 0.91
C VAL A 200 13.27 1.11 0.80
N MET A 201 13.77 2.31 0.53
CA MET A 201 15.22 2.56 0.47
C MET A 201 15.87 2.41 1.85
N PHE A 202 15.22 2.90 2.89
CA PHE A 202 15.71 2.77 4.26
C PHE A 202 15.89 1.30 4.67
N VAL A 203 14.89 0.44 4.44
CA VAL A 203 15.03 -0.98 4.76
C VAL A 203 16.07 -1.69 3.87
N HIS A 204 16.30 -1.20 2.66
CA HIS A 204 17.39 -1.70 1.82
C HIS A 204 18.77 -1.37 2.40
N GLU A 205 18.95 -0.17 2.92
CA GLU A 205 20.21 0.33 3.50
C GLU A 205 20.50 -0.20 4.90
N HIS A 206 19.49 -0.78 5.59
CA HIS A 206 19.60 -1.32 6.94
C HIS A 206 19.40 -2.84 6.94
N PRO A 207 20.48 -3.63 6.74
CA PRO A 207 20.40 -5.08 6.59
C PRO A 207 19.96 -5.83 7.86
N GLU A 208 20.00 -5.19 9.01
CA GLU A 208 19.52 -5.73 10.31
C GLU A 208 18.01 -5.75 10.42
N LEU A 209 17.28 -5.03 9.57
CA LEU A 209 15.83 -4.96 9.60
C LEU A 209 15.21 -6.15 8.86
N GLU A 210 14.29 -6.86 9.53
CA GLU A 210 13.57 -8.01 8.96
C GLU A 210 12.15 -8.14 9.51
N GLY A 211 11.33 -8.95 8.87
CA GLY A 211 9.97 -9.25 9.33
C GLY A 211 8.95 -8.22 8.92
N VAL A 212 8.05 -7.81 9.82
CA VAL A 212 6.87 -6.99 9.51
C VAL A 212 7.08 -5.54 9.96
N TYR A 213 6.71 -4.59 9.10
CA TYR A 213 6.70 -3.16 9.41
C TYR A 213 5.40 -2.50 8.95
N ASN A 214 4.87 -1.59 9.76
CA ASN A 214 3.76 -0.73 9.37
C ASN A 214 4.27 0.42 8.50
N ALA A 215 3.83 0.46 7.25
CA ALA A 215 4.08 1.58 6.36
C ALA A 215 2.93 2.58 6.46
N SER A 216 2.95 3.39 7.51
CA SER A 216 1.97 4.44 7.81
C SER A 216 2.66 5.70 8.31
N SER A 217 2.01 6.86 8.18
CA SER A 217 2.44 8.09 8.87
C SER A 217 2.30 7.93 10.38
N PRO A 218 3.16 8.60 11.19
CA PRO A 218 3.07 8.54 12.65
C PRO A 218 1.81 9.22 13.21
N HIS A 219 1.13 10.06 12.42
CA HIS A 219 -0.03 10.84 12.85
C HIS A 219 -1.30 10.52 12.05
N PRO A 220 -1.97 9.38 12.30
CA PRO A 220 -3.28 9.10 11.75
C PRO A 220 -4.30 10.16 12.17
N VAL A 221 -5.14 10.57 11.22
CA VAL A 221 -6.18 11.58 11.45
C VAL A 221 -7.57 10.92 11.52
N THR A 222 -8.58 11.66 11.96
CA THR A 222 -9.99 11.24 11.79
C THR A 222 -10.44 11.48 10.34
N ASN A 223 -11.51 10.81 9.92
CA ASN A 223 -12.12 11.08 8.62
C ASN A 223 -12.58 12.54 8.51
N SER A 224 -13.13 13.10 9.59
CA SER A 224 -13.56 14.52 9.64
C SER A 224 -12.37 15.47 9.39
N GLU A 225 -11.22 15.21 10.01
CA GLU A 225 -9.98 15.99 9.81
C GLU A 225 -9.47 15.84 8.37
N LEU A 226 -9.44 14.63 7.83
CA LEU A 226 -9.07 14.38 6.43
C LEU A 226 -9.92 15.22 5.47
N MET A 227 -11.24 15.14 5.60
CA MET A 227 -12.16 15.85 4.71
C MET A 227 -12.08 17.38 4.90
N ALA A 228 -11.81 17.87 6.12
CA ALA A 228 -11.59 19.29 6.38
C ALA A 228 -10.29 19.78 5.74
N SER A 229 -9.18 19.04 5.89
CA SER A 229 -7.89 19.37 5.26
C SER A 229 -7.97 19.34 3.73
N LEU A 230 -8.69 18.38 3.14
CA LEU A 230 -8.93 18.33 1.69
C LEU A 230 -9.72 19.56 1.20
N ARG A 231 -10.82 19.93 1.87
CA ARG A 231 -11.57 21.14 1.51
C ARG A 231 -10.68 22.39 1.60
N LYS A 232 -9.86 22.50 2.64
CA LYS A 232 -8.93 23.63 2.82
C LYS A 232 -7.97 23.73 1.63
N GLN A 233 -7.34 22.62 1.22
CA GLN A 233 -6.42 22.59 0.09
C GLN A 233 -7.10 22.92 -1.25
N MET A 234 -8.36 22.52 -1.40
CA MET A 234 -9.15 22.76 -2.61
C MET A 234 -9.91 24.10 -2.59
N ASN A 235 -9.76 24.91 -1.54
CA ASN A 235 -10.51 26.18 -1.35
C ASN A 235 -12.05 26.00 -1.37
N VAL A 236 -12.55 24.86 -0.90
CA VAL A 236 -13.99 24.56 -0.81
C VAL A 236 -14.46 24.78 0.62
N ARG A 237 -15.33 25.78 0.83
CA ARG A 237 -15.80 26.20 2.15
C ARG A 237 -16.82 25.23 2.77
N ILE A 238 -17.71 24.68 1.95
CA ILE A 238 -18.84 23.85 2.40
C ILE A 238 -18.62 22.41 1.97
N GLY A 239 -18.88 21.48 2.88
CA GLY A 239 -18.91 20.05 2.58
C GLY A 239 -20.09 19.40 3.32
N LEU A 240 -21.04 18.89 2.57
CA LEU A 240 -22.15 18.15 3.14
C LEU A 240 -21.64 16.80 3.70
N PRO A 241 -22.06 16.41 4.89
CA PRO A 241 -21.71 15.10 5.43
C PRO A 241 -22.42 14.00 4.65
N SER A 242 -21.75 12.85 4.53
CA SER A 242 -22.31 11.65 3.90
C SER A 242 -22.64 10.63 4.99
N PRO A 243 -23.89 10.59 5.49
CA PRO A 243 -24.27 9.61 6.51
C PRO A 243 -24.15 8.18 5.97
N ARG A 244 -24.03 7.21 6.89
CA ARG A 244 -23.76 5.81 6.55
C ARG A 244 -24.70 5.25 5.48
N TRP A 245 -25.99 5.49 5.59
CA TRP A 245 -26.98 5.01 4.62
C TRP A 245 -26.73 5.55 3.19
N MET A 246 -26.26 6.80 3.08
CA MET A 246 -25.93 7.39 1.78
C MET A 246 -24.66 6.79 1.20
N LEU A 247 -23.66 6.48 2.05
CA LEU A 247 -22.46 5.77 1.63
C LEU A 247 -22.77 4.34 1.17
N GLU A 248 -23.69 3.65 1.87
CA GLU A 248 -24.15 2.31 1.49
C GLU A 248 -24.87 2.31 0.14
N LEU A 249 -25.75 3.29 -0.10
CA LEU A 249 -26.38 3.46 -1.41
C LEU A 249 -25.35 3.83 -2.49
N GLY A 250 -24.47 4.79 -2.21
CA GLY A 250 -23.40 5.19 -3.13
C GLY A 250 -22.49 4.02 -3.49
N ALA A 251 -22.12 3.19 -2.51
CA ALA A 251 -21.29 2.00 -2.71
C ALA A 251 -21.93 0.98 -3.68
N ILE A 252 -23.26 0.89 -3.71
CA ILE A 252 -23.97 0.05 -4.68
C ILE A 252 -23.76 0.59 -6.10
N PHE A 253 -23.92 1.90 -6.29
CA PHE A 253 -23.77 2.52 -7.61
C PHE A 253 -22.35 2.51 -8.14
N ILE A 254 -21.34 2.80 -7.28
CA ILE A 254 -19.92 2.80 -7.66
C ILE A 254 -19.27 1.41 -7.55
N ARG A 255 -20.03 0.38 -7.17
CA ARG A 255 -19.61 -1.02 -7.06
C ARG A 255 -18.37 -1.22 -6.17
N THR A 256 -18.34 -0.56 -5.01
CA THR A 256 -17.28 -0.71 -4.00
C THR A 256 -17.83 -1.20 -2.66
N GLU A 257 -16.96 -1.44 -1.68
CA GLU A 257 -17.34 -1.83 -0.32
C GLU A 257 -17.22 -0.65 0.65
N THR A 258 -18.25 -0.49 1.48
CA THR A 258 -18.28 0.58 2.51
C THR A 258 -17.24 0.37 3.61
N GLU A 259 -16.77 -0.86 3.81
CA GLU A 259 -15.68 -1.17 4.75
C GLU A 259 -14.43 -0.34 4.47
N LEU A 260 -14.14 -0.05 3.21
CA LEU A 260 -12.97 0.74 2.81
C LEU A 260 -12.99 2.16 3.39
N VAL A 261 -14.19 2.71 3.62
CA VAL A 261 -14.40 4.07 4.14
C VAL A 261 -14.70 4.08 5.64
N LEU A 262 -15.50 3.12 6.12
CA LEU A 262 -16.07 3.14 7.47
C LEU A 262 -15.21 2.42 8.52
N LYS A 263 -14.28 1.56 8.11
CA LYS A 263 -13.38 0.89 9.06
C LYS A 263 -12.37 1.88 9.63
N SER A 264 -12.37 2.02 10.95
CA SER A 264 -11.35 2.80 11.67
C SER A 264 -10.02 2.06 11.63
N ARG A 265 -9.01 2.68 11.02
CA ARG A 265 -7.64 2.18 10.94
C ARG A 265 -6.73 3.13 11.69
N TRP A 266 -6.41 2.76 12.92
CA TRP A 266 -5.47 3.50 13.76
C TRP A 266 -4.16 2.72 13.85
N VAL A 267 -3.31 2.87 12.85
CA VAL A 267 -2.05 2.13 12.70
C VAL A 267 -0.89 3.12 12.72
N VAL A 268 0.14 2.82 13.49
CA VAL A 268 1.34 3.66 13.62
C VAL A 268 2.62 2.84 13.32
N PRO A 269 3.70 3.49 12.84
CA PRO A 269 4.91 2.83 12.36
C PRO A 269 5.95 2.66 13.47
N ASP A 270 5.60 2.05 14.60
CA ASP A 270 6.41 1.99 15.82
C ASP A 270 7.82 1.41 15.58
N ARG A 271 7.91 0.31 14.81
CA ARG A 271 9.22 -0.30 14.49
C ARG A 271 10.07 0.56 13.58
N MET A 272 9.46 1.27 12.62
CA MET A 272 10.19 2.18 11.72
C MET A 272 10.75 3.40 12.46
N GLU A 273 9.95 3.99 13.37
CA GLU A 273 10.41 5.11 14.19
C GLU A 273 11.55 4.67 15.14
N LYS A 274 11.41 3.51 15.79
CA LYS A 274 12.46 2.93 16.63
C LYS A 274 13.74 2.58 15.88
N ALA A 275 13.62 2.23 14.59
CA ALA A 275 14.77 2.02 13.71
C ALA A 275 15.45 3.33 13.26
N GLY A 276 14.87 4.50 13.56
CA GLY A 276 15.43 5.80 13.22
C GLY A 276 14.94 6.38 11.89
N PHE A 277 13.91 5.78 11.26
CA PHE A 277 13.30 6.36 10.05
C PHE A 277 12.63 7.70 10.35
N THR A 278 12.92 8.71 9.54
CA THR A 278 12.33 10.04 9.65
C THR A 278 11.41 10.34 8.48
N PHE A 279 10.17 10.73 8.77
CA PHE A 279 9.17 11.05 7.77
C PHE A 279 9.37 12.47 7.22
N THR A 280 9.30 12.63 5.90
CA THR A 280 9.24 13.94 5.24
C THR A 280 7.85 14.55 5.41
N TYR A 281 6.83 13.72 5.33
CA TYR A 281 5.42 14.11 5.43
C TYR A 281 4.78 13.46 6.65
N ALA A 282 5.20 13.86 7.85
CA ALA A 282 4.63 13.33 9.09
C ALA A 282 3.21 13.84 9.35
N SER A 283 2.84 15.04 8.88
CA SER A 283 1.50 15.61 9.03
C SER A 283 0.70 15.57 7.73
N LEU A 284 -0.63 15.37 7.86
CA LEU A 284 -1.53 15.34 6.70
C LEU A 284 -1.49 16.68 5.92
N ASP A 285 -1.44 17.81 6.60
CA ASP A 285 -1.43 19.12 5.95
C ASP A 285 -0.19 19.31 5.05
N THR A 286 0.98 18.87 5.50
CA THR A 286 2.21 18.91 4.68
C THR A 286 2.14 17.95 3.49
N ALA A 287 1.59 16.75 3.69
CA ALA A 287 1.38 15.76 2.63
C ALA A 287 0.42 16.27 1.55
N LEU A 288 -0.72 16.82 1.95
CA LEU A 288 -1.69 17.37 1.00
C LEU A 288 -1.16 18.63 0.31
N ALA A 289 -0.45 19.51 1.04
CA ALA A 289 0.17 20.69 0.43
C ALA A 289 1.15 20.32 -0.69
N ASP A 290 1.88 19.23 -0.56
CA ASP A 290 2.76 18.71 -1.61
C ASP A 290 1.98 18.20 -2.82
N LEU A 291 0.95 17.36 -2.59
CA LEU A 291 0.14 16.76 -3.65
C LEU A 291 -0.69 17.77 -4.45
N PHE A 292 -1.01 18.92 -3.85
CA PHE A 292 -1.77 20.01 -4.50
C PHE A 292 -0.88 21.15 -5.01
N LYS A 293 0.45 21.04 -4.92
CA LYS A 293 1.34 22.02 -5.54
C LYS A 293 1.12 22.10 -7.03
N PRO A 294 1.06 23.30 -7.61
CA PRO A 294 1.11 23.43 -9.07
C PRO A 294 2.38 22.73 -9.59
N LYS A 295 2.24 21.84 -10.54
CA LYS A 295 3.41 21.31 -11.23
C LYS A 295 3.99 22.44 -12.05
N ASN A 296 5.20 22.85 -11.71
CA ASN A 296 5.98 23.66 -12.63
C ASN A 296 6.22 22.83 -13.90
N GLY A 297 5.55 23.22 -14.99
CA GLY A 297 5.62 22.57 -16.31
C GLY A 297 7.01 22.61 -16.92
#